data_8641b29a9e917b37523f86ea2daa981c
#
_entry.id   8641b29a9e917b37523f86ea2daa981c
#
_cell.length_a   1.000
_cell.length_b   1.000
_cell.length_c   1.000
_cell.angle_alpha   90.00
_cell.angle_beta   90.00
_cell.angle_gamma   90.00
#
_symmetry.space_group_name_H-M   'P 1'
#
loop_
_entity.id
_entity.type
_entity.pdbx_description
1 polymer ?
#
loop_
_entity_poly.entity_id
_entity_poly.type
_entity_poly.pdbx_seq_one_letter_code
_entity_poly.pdbx_strand_id
1 'polypeptide(L)' 'MPVPHDLLADLHVSANQFQALIDKDHALHQLHKEYNAKDKEVVAAEGNGTADDKVNLLRKERLLLKDKIERIVHPPKS' A
#
# COMPACT_ATOMS: atom_id res chain seq x y z
N MET A 1 -1.55 5.44 20.11
CA MET A 1 -1.41 5.85 18.70
C MET A 1 -2.10 4.85 17.81
N PRO A 2 -2.89 5.32 16.84
CA PRO A 2 -3.42 4.37 15.89
C PRO A 2 -2.26 3.69 15.17
N VAL A 3 -2.32 2.38 15.13
CA VAL A 3 -1.28 1.61 14.43
C VAL A 3 -1.44 1.86 12.95
N PRO A 4 -0.40 2.34 12.24
CA PRO A 4 -0.48 2.50 10.80
C PRO A 4 -0.84 1.16 10.17
N HIS A 5 -1.54 1.19 9.06
CA HIS A 5 -1.87 0.00 8.32
C HIS A 5 -0.57 -0.74 7.98
N ASP A 6 -0.40 -1.95 8.50
CA ASP A 6 0.85 -2.68 8.34
C ASP A 6 0.84 -3.49 7.04
N LEU A 7 1.34 -2.87 5.98
CA LEU A 7 1.44 -3.50 4.68
C LEU A 7 2.28 -4.76 4.72
N LEU A 8 3.37 -4.76 5.50
CA LEU A 8 4.27 -5.91 5.57
C LEU A 8 3.59 -7.11 6.20
N ALA A 9 2.79 -6.89 7.25
CA ALA A 9 2.03 -7.96 7.88
C ALA A 9 1.00 -8.54 6.90
N ASP A 10 0.32 -7.68 6.15
CA ASP A 10 -0.66 -8.11 5.14
C ASP A 10 0.00 -8.93 4.03
N LEU A 11 1.23 -8.61 3.67
CA LEU A 11 1.97 -9.31 2.62
C LEU A 11 2.72 -10.54 3.14
N HIS A 12 2.75 -10.73 4.46
CA HIS A 12 3.47 -11.84 5.09
C HIS A 12 4.97 -11.86 4.76
N VAL A 13 5.59 -10.67 4.75
CA VAL A 13 7.02 -10.54 4.52
C VAL A 13 7.65 -9.73 5.64
N SER A 14 8.94 -9.98 5.90
CA SER A 14 9.69 -9.18 6.87
C SER A 14 10.14 -7.88 6.22
N ALA A 15 10.50 -6.90 7.05
CA ALA A 15 11.03 -5.62 6.56
C ALA A 15 12.29 -5.83 5.72
N ASN A 16 13.15 -6.75 6.14
CA ASN A 16 14.39 -7.05 5.40
C ASN A 16 14.10 -7.65 4.03
N GLN A 17 13.14 -8.59 3.96
CA GLN A 17 12.74 -9.20 2.70
C GLN A 17 12.16 -8.17 1.75
N PHE A 18 11.29 -7.31 2.27
CA PHE A 18 10.65 -6.29 1.46
C PHE A 18 11.66 -5.29 0.93
N GLN A 19 12.60 -4.87 1.78
CA GLN A 19 13.64 -3.93 1.37
C GLN A 19 14.51 -4.54 0.26
N ALA A 20 14.85 -5.80 0.37
CA ALA A 20 15.64 -6.49 -0.65
C ALA A 20 14.89 -6.54 -1.99
N LEU A 21 13.58 -6.76 -1.94
CA LEU A 21 12.75 -6.77 -3.15
C LEU A 21 12.66 -5.37 -3.78
N ILE A 22 12.51 -4.34 -2.96
CA ILE A 22 12.47 -2.95 -3.42
C ILE A 22 13.79 -2.59 -4.12
N ASP A 23 14.90 -3.02 -3.55
CA ASP A 23 16.23 -2.72 -4.10
C ASP A 23 16.44 -3.38 -5.47
N LYS A 24 15.82 -4.53 -5.70
CA LYS A 24 15.94 -5.27 -6.95
C LYS A 24 14.91 -4.88 -8.00
N ASP A 25 13.73 -4.45 -7.55
CA ASP A 25 12.61 -4.19 -8.46
C ASP A 25 12.20 -2.72 -8.38
N HIS A 26 12.56 -1.97 -9.40
CA HIS A 26 12.24 -0.55 -9.47
C HIS A 26 10.73 -0.30 -9.51
N ALA A 27 9.98 -1.17 -10.19
CA ALA A 27 8.52 -1.04 -10.25
C ALA A 27 7.90 -1.22 -8.88
N LEU A 28 8.40 -2.16 -8.08
CA LEU A 28 7.94 -2.36 -6.72
C LEU A 28 8.24 -1.14 -5.84
N HIS A 29 9.44 -0.57 -5.99
CA HIS A 29 9.82 0.65 -5.27
C HIS A 29 8.83 1.77 -5.59
N GLN A 30 8.51 1.97 -6.85
CA GLN A 30 7.58 3.01 -7.28
C GLN A 30 6.17 2.78 -6.72
N LEU A 31 5.69 1.55 -6.79
CA LEU A 31 4.37 1.19 -6.23
C LEU A 31 4.32 1.41 -4.72
N HIS A 32 5.40 1.10 -4.02
CA HIS A 32 5.48 1.32 -2.58
C HIS A 32 5.38 2.81 -2.23
N LYS A 33 6.07 3.65 -3.00
CA LYS A 33 5.98 5.10 -2.81
C LYS A 33 4.56 5.60 -3.06
N GLU A 34 3.92 5.12 -4.12
CA GLU A 34 2.55 5.49 -4.44
C GLU A 34 1.58 5.02 -3.36
N TYR A 35 1.78 3.81 -2.85
CA TYR A 35 0.96 3.27 -1.76
C TYR A 35 1.06 4.15 -0.51
N ASN A 36 2.28 4.51 -0.12
CA ASN A 36 2.48 5.36 1.05
C ASN A 36 1.83 6.72 0.89
N ALA A 37 1.93 7.32 -0.30
CA ALA A 37 1.30 8.60 -0.59
C ALA A 37 -0.22 8.50 -0.51
N LYS A 38 -0.78 7.44 -1.09
CA LYS A 38 -2.22 7.21 -1.08
C LYS A 38 -2.72 6.95 0.33
N ASP A 39 -1.97 6.20 1.12
CA ASP A 39 -2.33 5.93 2.52
C ASP A 39 -2.42 7.23 3.32
N LYS A 40 -1.48 8.15 3.12
CA LYS A 40 -1.52 9.46 3.76
C LYS A 40 -2.76 10.26 3.34
N GLU A 41 -3.12 10.18 2.06
CA GLU A 41 -4.33 10.85 1.57
C GLU A 41 -5.58 10.28 2.22
N VAL A 42 -5.66 8.96 2.36
CA VAL A 42 -6.81 8.30 3.00
C VAL A 42 -6.92 8.75 4.45
N VAL A 43 -5.83 8.69 5.20
CA VAL A 43 -5.81 9.08 6.61
C VAL A 43 -6.22 10.53 6.78
N ALA A 44 -5.68 11.43 5.95
CA ALA A 44 -6.02 12.85 5.99
C ALA A 44 -7.50 13.08 5.68
N ALA A 45 -8.02 12.39 4.65
CA ALA A 45 -9.42 12.51 4.26
C ALA A 45 -10.36 12.02 5.35
N GLU A 46 -9.99 10.92 6.02
CA GLU A 46 -10.79 10.40 7.14
C GLU A 46 -10.83 11.37 8.32
N GLY A 47 -9.75 12.09 8.54
CA GLY A 47 -9.63 13.01 9.68
C GLY A 47 -10.17 14.41 9.44
N ASN A 48 -10.36 14.84 8.18
CA ASN A 48 -10.73 16.22 7.87
C ASN A 48 -12.19 16.40 7.42
N GLY A 49 -13.01 15.37 7.54
CA GLY A 49 -14.43 15.48 7.19
C GLY A 49 -14.72 15.40 5.70
N THR A 50 -13.79 14.86 4.92
CA THR A 50 -14.01 14.65 3.49
C THR A 50 -15.24 13.76 3.26
N ALA A 51 -16.00 14.04 2.20
CA ALA A 51 -17.20 13.27 1.88
C ALA A 51 -16.90 11.77 1.75
N ASP A 52 -17.83 10.94 2.22
CA ASP A 52 -17.66 9.49 2.25
C ASP A 52 -17.35 8.89 0.87
N ASP A 53 -17.98 9.41 -0.18
CA ASP A 53 -17.74 8.93 -1.53
C ASP A 53 -16.27 9.09 -1.94
N LYS A 54 -15.70 10.23 -1.60
CA LYS A 54 -14.30 10.50 -1.90
C LYS A 54 -13.37 9.63 -1.06
N VAL A 55 -13.68 9.47 0.23
CA VAL A 55 -12.89 8.59 1.11
C VAL A 55 -12.91 7.17 0.59
N ASN A 56 -14.07 6.68 0.18
CA ASN A 56 -14.20 5.33 -0.37
C ASN A 56 -13.42 5.16 -1.66
N LEU A 57 -13.40 6.18 -2.52
CA LEU A 57 -12.61 6.15 -3.74
C LEU A 57 -11.11 6.05 -3.43
N LEU A 58 -10.64 6.84 -2.47
CA LEU A 58 -9.23 6.81 -2.06
C LEU A 58 -8.85 5.44 -1.47
N ARG A 59 -9.74 4.87 -0.66
CA ARG A 59 -9.53 3.52 -0.09
C ARG A 59 -9.44 2.47 -1.18
N LYS A 60 -10.29 2.58 -2.19
CA LYS A 60 -10.27 1.66 -3.33
C LYS A 60 -8.97 1.77 -4.10
N GLU A 61 -8.49 2.99 -4.34
CA GLU A 61 -7.22 3.21 -5.02
C GLU A 61 -6.05 2.63 -4.21
N ARG A 62 -6.09 2.81 -2.88
CA ARG A 62 -5.08 2.22 -2.00
C ARG A 62 -5.07 0.70 -2.10
N LEU A 63 -6.24 0.08 -2.12
CA LEU A 63 -6.37 -1.37 -2.24
C LEU A 63 -5.82 -1.87 -3.57
N LEU A 64 -6.08 -1.14 -4.66
CA LEU A 64 -5.56 -1.51 -5.98
C LEU A 64 -4.03 -1.48 -6.00
N LEU A 65 -3.42 -0.48 -5.35
CA LEU A 65 -1.97 -0.40 -5.23
C LEU A 65 -1.42 -1.57 -4.43
N LYS A 66 -2.08 -1.91 -3.33
CA LYS A 66 -1.69 -3.07 -2.51
C LYS A 66 -1.75 -4.36 -3.33
N ASP A 67 -2.80 -4.55 -4.13
CA ASP A 67 -2.93 -5.73 -4.98
C ASP A 67 -1.79 -5.83 -5.99
N LYS A 68 -1.39 -4.71 -6.58
CA LYS A 68 -0.26 -4.68 -7.52
C LYS A 68 1.05 -5.05 -6.82
N ILE A 69 1.26 -4.53 -5.62
CA ILE A 69 2.44 -4.86 -4.81
C ILE A 69 2.44 -6.36 -4.48
N GLU A 70 1.30 -6.87 -4.06
CA GLU A 70 1.17 -8.28 -3.70
C GLU A 70 1.50 -9.20 -4.86
N ARG A 71 1.11 -8.85 -6.08
CA ARG A 71 1.40 -9.64 -7.27
C ARG A 71 2.89 -9.71 -7.57
N ILE A 72 3.65 -8.69 -7.19
CA ILE A 72 5.11 -8.70 -7.36
C ILE A 72 5.76 -9.50 -6.26
N VAL A 73 5.32 -9.31 -5.01
CA VAL A 73 5.88 -10.00 -3.84
C VAL A 73 5.53 -11.48 -3.84
N HIS A 74 4.30 -11.80 -4.21
CA HIS A 74 3.79 -13.17 -4.30
C HIS A 74 3.16 -13.39 -5.66
N PRO A 75 3.98 -13.61 -6.71
CA PRO A 75 3.43 -13.80 -8.05
C PRO A 75 2.46 -14.98 -8.11
N PRO A 76 1.34 -14.84 -8.83
CA PRO A 76 0.44 -15.95 -8.96
C PRO A 76 1.10 -17.09 -9.72
N LYS A 77 0.84 -18.31 -9.29
CA LYS A 77 1.36 -19.47 -10.01
C LYS A 77 0.60 -19.61 -11.32
N SER A 78 1.35 -19.67 -12.37
CA SER A 78 0.78 -19.89 -13.70
C SER A 78 0.39 -21.36 -13.88
#